data_1835383fa08f3a42721096f7159bcdf5
#
_entry.id   1835383fa08f3a42721096f7159bcdf5
#
_cell.length_a   1.000
_cell.length_b   1.000
_cell.length_c   1.000
_cell.angle_alpha   90.00
_cell.angle_beta   90.00
_cell.angle_gamma   90.00
#
_symmetry.space_group_name_H-M   'P 1'
#
loop_
_entity.id
_entity.type
_entity.pdbx_description
1 polymer ?
#
loop_
_entity_poly.entity_id
_entity_poly.type
_entity_poly.pdbx_seq_one_letter_code
_entity_poly.pdbx_strand_id
1 'polypeptide(L)'
;MLATPRLTDARILVVDDERVNVVLLERILEQDGYRNVKSLTDPSEVVALYDQFEPDLVLLDLHMPKLDGFAVMKLLEDRISSDTFLPILILTADIRPEIKRRALSAGAKDFVTKPFDRTEVLLRIQNLLETRFLHLRMRQDAVPEGQAN
;
A
#
# COMPACT_ATOMS: atom_id res chain seq x y z
N MET A 1 4.01 28.39 6.12
CA MET A 1 3.66 27.17 6.84
C MET A 1 3.00 26.16 5.92
N LEU A 2 3.49 24.94 5.92
CA LEU A 2 2.92 23.91 5.08
C LEU A 2 1.68 23.31 5.75
N ALA A 3 0.62 23.12 4.98
CA ALA A 3 -0.57 22.47 5.47
C ALA A 3 -0.28 20.98 5.76
N THR A 4 -0.89 20.46 6.83
CA THR A 4 -0.84 19.03 7.10
C THR A 4 -1.60 18.27 6.00
N PRO A 5 -0.98 17.30 5.33
CA PRO A 5 -1.72 16.54 4.31
C PRO A 5 -2.88 15.78 4.94
N ARG A 6 -3.99 15.73 4.21
CA ARG A 6 -5.13 14.92 4.62
C ARG A 6 -4.87 13.49 4.21
N LEU A 7 -5.38 12.54 4.99
CA LEU A 7 -5.27 11.13 4.62
C LEU A 7 -5.87 10.88 3.23
N THR A 8 -6.95 11.60 2.90
CA THR A 8 -7.62 11.46 1.60
C THR A 8 -6.81 11.98 0.42
N ASP A 9 -5.70 12.67 0.68
CA ASP A 9 -4.76 13.09 -0.38
C ASP A 9 -3.72 12.01 -0.68
N ALA A 10 -3.70 10.94 0.10
CA ALA A 10 -2.75 9.84 -0.09
C ALA A 10 -2.87 9.20 -1.47
N ARG A 11 -1.74 8.79 -2.02
CA ARG A 11 -1.69 8.04 -3.27
C ARG A 11 -1.73 6.55 -2.94
N ILE A 12 -2.74 5.87 -3.43
CA ILE A 12 -2.97 4.45 -3.14
C ILE A 12 -2.86 3.65 -4.43
N LEU A 13 -1.99 2.65 -4.43
CA LEU A 13 -1.81 1.74 -5.56
C LEU A 13 -2.50 0.42 -5.24
N VAL A 14 -3.40 -0.02 -6.12
CA VAL A 14 -4.11 -1.29 -5.99
C VAL A 14 -3.56 -2.27 -7.02
N VAL A 15 -3.13 -3.44 -6.57
CA VAL A 15 -2.60 -4.49 -7.44
C VAL A 15 -3.38 -5.79 -7.20
N ASP A 16 -4.24 -6.13 -8.14
CA ASP A 16 -5.09 -7.34 -8.08
C ASP A 16 -5.45 -7.72 -9.51
N ASP A 17 -5.22 -8.97 -9.89
CA ASP A 17 -5.49 -9.43 -11.25
C ASP A 17 -6.98 -9.55 -11.58
N GLU A 18 -7.84 -9.55 -10.57
CA GLU A 18 -9.29 -9.63 -10.77
C GLU A 18 -9.91 -8.25 -10.83
N ARG A 19 -10.42 -7.90 -12.00
CA ARG A 19 -11.04 -6.58 -12.24
C ARG A 19 -12.17 -6.27 -11.28
N VAL A 20 -12.96 -7.28 -10.91
CA VAL A 20 -14.08 -7.11 -9.98
C VAL A 20 -13.58 -6.59 -8.63
N ASN A 21 -12.47 -7.14 -8.14
CA ASN A 21 -11.90 -6.70 -6.88
C ASN A 21 -11.35 -5.28 -6.98
N VAL A 22 -10.70 -4.96 -8.09
CA VAL A 22 -10.18 -3.61 -8.33
C VAL A 22 -11.31 -2.58 -8.30
N VAL A 23 -12.39 -2.85 -9.03
CA VAL A 23 -13.53 -1.93 -9.10
C VAL A 23 -14.17 -1.75 -7.72
N LEU A 24 -14.29 -2.84 -6.97
CA LEU A 24 -14.86 -2.78 -5.62
C LEU A 24 -14.01 -1.90 -4.71
N LEU A 25 -12.69 -2.11 -4.70
CA LEU A 25 -11.78 -1.30 -3.87
C LEU A 25 -11.80 0.16 -4.30
N GLU A 26 -11.79 0.43 -5.61
CA GLU A 26 -11.86 1.80 -6.10
C GLU A 26 -13.11 2.51 -5.62
N ARG A 27 -14.25 1.82 -5.63
CA ARG A 27 -15.50 2.40 -5.13
C ARG A 27 -15.49 2.65 -3.64
N ILE A 28 -14.97 1.70 -2.87
CA ILE A 28 -14.86 1.84 -1.42
C ILE A 28 -13.99 3.06 -1.08
N LEU A 29 -12.86 3.18 -1.75
CA LEU A 29 -11.92 4.28 -1.53
C LEU A 29 -12.52 5.62 -1.95
N GLU A 30 -13.15 5.68 -3.12
CA GLU A 30 -13.78 6.89 -3.61
C GLU A 30 -14.87 7.38 -2.66
N GLN A 31 -15.72 6.48 -2.18
CA GLN A 31 -16.80 6.83 -1.27
C GLN A 31 -16.28 7.39 0.06
N ASP A 32 -15.08 7.01 0.45
CA ASP A 32 -14.46 7.49 1.69
C ASP A 32 -13.57 8.72 1.45
N GLY A 33 -13.59 9.28 0.26
CA GLY A 33 -12.91 10.53 -0.06
C GLY A 33 -11.52 10.43 -0.66
N TYR A 34 -10.99 9.21 -0.84
CA TYR A 34 -9.68 9.02 -1.46
C TYR A 34 -9.78 9.28 -2.97
N ARG A 35 -8.97 10.20 -3.47
CA ARG A 35 -9.05 10.63 -4.87
C ARG A 35 -7.87 10.18 -5.71
N ASN A 36 -6.76 9.85 -5.10
CA ASN A 36 -5.53 9.53 -5.82
C ASN A 36 -5.29 8.02 -5.78
N VAL A 37 -6.08 7.30 -6.56
CA VAL A 37 -6.02 5.84 -6.62
C VAL A 37 -5.63 5.41 -8.03
N LYS A 38 -4.61 4.57 -8.13
CA LYS A 38 -4.22 3.91 -9.37
C LYS A 38 -4.32 2.42 -9.18
N SER A 39 -4.69 1.71 -10.22
CA SER A 39 -4.89 0.26 -10.14
C SER A 39 -4.16 -0.46 -11.25
N LEU A 40 -3.71 -1.67 -10.95
CA LEU A 40 -3.09 -2.58 -11.90
C LEU A 40 -3.77 -3.95 -11.82
N THR A 41 -4.10 -4.51 -12.97
CA THR A 41 -4.53 -5.91 -13.08
C THR A 41 -3.42 -6.79 -13.63
N ASP A 42 -2.37 -6.20 -14.18
CA ASP A 42 -1.19 -6.91 -14.65
C ASP A 42 -0.01 -6.58 -13.73
N PRO A 43 0.36 -7.50 -12.82
CA PRO A 43 1.42 -7.19 -11.85
C PRO A 43 2.80 -6.96 -12.45
N SER A 44 3.02 -7.34 -13.72
CA SER A 44 4.30 -7.09 -14.38
C SER A 44 4.59 -5.60 -14.57
N GLU A 45 3.56 -4.76 -14.51
CA GLU A 45 3.69 -3.32 -14.67
C GLU A 45 3.90 -2.57 -13.34
N VAL A 46 4.02 -3.32 -12.22
CA VAL A 46 4.02 -2.71 -10.89
C VAL A 46 5.21 -1.78 -10.66
N VAL A 47 6.39 -2.17 -11.11
CA VAL A 47 7.60 -1.36 -10.88
C VAL A 47 7.50 -0.01 -11.59
N ALA A 48 7.11 -0.03 -12.86
CA ALA A 48 6.98 1.20 -13.65
C ALA A 48 5.95 2.14 -13.04
N LEU A 49 4.79 1.60 -12.65
CA LEU A 49 3.74 2.44 -12.06
C LEU A 49 4.13 2.93 -10.68
N TYR A 50 4.80 2.10 -9.89
CA TYR A 50 5.30 2.49 -8.57
C TYR A 50 6.24 3.69 -8.69
N ASP A 51 7.20 3.61 -9.60
CA ASP A 51 8.19 4.67 -9.79
C ASP A 51 7.54 5.97 -10.29
N GLN A 52 6.53 5.86 -11.12
CA GLN A 52 5.83 7.02 -11.68
C GLN A 52 4.86 7.65 -10.69
N PHE A 53 4.12 6.83 -9.97
CA PHE A 53 3.03 7.28 -9.10
C PHE A 53 3.50 7.64 -7.69
N GLU A 54 4.55 7.02 -7.21
CA GLU A 54 5.10 7.20 -5.86
C GLU A 54 4.01 7.05 -4.78
N PRO A 55 3.45 5.84 -4.62
CA PRO A 55 2.34 5.64 -3.70
C PRO A 55 2.72 5.81 -2.24
N ASP A 56 1.72 6.11 -1.42
CA ASP A 56 1.82 6.13 0.03
C ASP A 56 1.38 4.80 0.65
N LEU A 57 0.65 4.00 -0.10
CA LEU A 57 0.12 2.71 0.34
C LEU A 57 -0.07 1.82 -0.87
N VAL A 58 0.27 0.55 -0.72
CA VAL A 58 0.01 -0.48 -1.75
C VAL A 58 -0.96 -1.50 -1.19
N LEU A 59 -2.07 -1.72 -1.90
CA LEU A 59 -3.02 -2.81 -1.63
C LEU A 59 -2.70 -3.93 -2.60
N LEU A 60 -2.39 -5.11 -2.10
CA LEU A 60 -1.80 -6.16 -2.92
C LEU A 60 -2.45 -7.52 -2.67
N ASP A 61 -2.90 -8.17 -3.74
CA ASP A 61 -3.34 -9.57 -3.68
C ASP A 61 -2.12 -10.50 -3.77
N LEU A 62 -2.17 -11.61 -3.07
CA LEU A 62 -1.08 -12.60 -3.09
C LEU A 62 -1.17 -13.56 -4.28
N HIS A 63 -2.36 -13.97 -4.64
CA HIS A 63 -2.55 -15.01 -5.65
C HIS A 63 -2.94 -14.44 -6.99
N MET A 64 -1.93 -14.25 -7.84
CA MET A 64 -2.09 -13.76 -9.21
C MET A 64 -1.31 -14.68 -10.15
N PRO A 65 -1.84 -14.99 -11.35
CA PRO A 65 -1.28 -16.06 -12.19
C PRO A 65 0.10 -15.81 -12.74
N LYS A 66 0.42 -14.60 -13.18
CA LYS A 66 1.71 -14.34 -13.83
C LYS A 66 2.82 -14.05 -12.85
N LEU A 67 2.52 -13.26 -11.82
CA LEU A 67 3.48 -12.81 -10.85
C LEU A 67 2.72 -12.66 -9.54
N ASP A 68 3.01 -13.50 -8.57
CA ASP A 68 2.26 -13.46 -7.31
C ASP A 68 2.66 -12.27 -6.44
N GLY A 69 1.90 -12.06 -5.36
CA GLY A 69 2.15 -10.91 -4.48
C GLY A 69 3.49 -10.96 -3.78
N PHE A 70 4.02 -12.16 -3.50
CA PHE A 70 5.35 -12.27 -2.89
C PHE A 70 6.42 -11.78 -3.85
N ALA A 71 6.29 -12.11 -5.14
CA ALA A 71 7.21 -11.62 -6.16
C ALA A 71 7.10 -10.10 -6.32
N VAL A 72 5.88 -9.55 -6.26
CA VAL A 72 5.66 -8.11 -6.31
C VAL A 72 6.37 -7.43 -5.12
N MET A 73 6.20 -7.97 -3.92
CA MET A 73 6.86 -7.41 -2.74
C MET A 73 8.38 -7.41 -2.90
N LYS A 74 8.93 -8.47 -3.47
CA LYS A 74 10.36 -8.55 -3.70
C LYS A 74 10.84 -7.50 -4.71
N LEU A 75 10.07 -7.29 -5.78
CA LEU A 75 10.39 -6.25 -6.75
C LEU A 75 10.36 -4.86 -6.14
N LEU A 76 9.42 -4.60 -5.24
CA LEU A 76 9.29 -3.29 -4.59
C LEU A 76 10.31 -3.10 -3.48
N GLU A 77 10.84 -4.16 -2.92
CA GLU A 77 11.82 -4.10 -1.84
C GLU A 77 13.00 -3.19 -2.19
N ASP A 78 13.47 -3.28 -3.44
CA ASP A 78 14.60 -2.47 -3.89
C ASP A 78 14.24 -0.98 -4.04
N ARG A 79 12.94 -0.65 -4.15
CA ARG A 79 12.46 0.72 -4.28
C ARG A 79 12.09 1.34 -2.96
N ILE A 80 11.78 0.51 -1.97
CA ILE A 80 11.36 0.99 -0.66
C ILE A 80 12.60 1.10 0.21
N SER A 81 12.97 2.33 0.55
CA SER A 81 14.10 2.56 1.42
C SER A 81 13.86 1.98 2.80
N SER A 82 14.88 1.41 3.42
CA SER A 82 14.77 0.78 4.74
C SER A 82 14.37 1.77 5.84
N ASP A 83 14.63 3.06 5.63
CA ASP A 83 14.29 4.10 6.60
C ASP A 83 12.95 4.77 6.27
N THR A 84 12.23 4.25 5.28
CA THR A 84 10.94 4.78 4.84
C THR A 84 9.85 3.79 5.17
N PHE A 85 8.80 4.27 5.84
CA PHE A 85 7.63 3.45 6.08
C PHE A 85 6.68 3.57 4.89
N LEU A 86 6.73 2.59 3.99
CA LEU A 86 5.77 2.48 2.90
C LEU A 86 4.97 1.19 3.10
N PRO A 87 3.76 1.29 3.60
CA PRO A 87 3.00 0.09 3.95
C PRO A 87 2.45 -0.65 2.75
N ILE A 88 2.50 -1.98 2.84
CA ILE A 88 1.83 -2.88 1.92
C ILE A 88 0.76 -3.61 2.73
N LEU A 89 -0.50 -3.45 2.32
CA LEU A 89 -1.63 -4.14 2.92
C LEU A 89 -2.03 -5.30 2.00
N ILE A 90 -1.95 -6.51 2.52
CA ILE A 90 -2.31 -7.71 1.76
C ILE A 90 -3.82 -7.95 1.84
N LEU A 91 -4.43 -8.23 0.69
CA LEU A 91 -5.85 -8.54 0.57
C LEU A 91 -5.97 -9.87 -0.15
N THR A 92 -6.29 -10.94 0.57
CA THR A 92 -6.32 -12.29 -0.02
C THR A 92 -7.38 -13.18 0.62
N ALA A 93 -7.84 -14.17 -0.15
CA ALA A 93 -8.73 -15.19 0.37
C ALA A 93 -7.97 -16.33 1.09
N ASP A 94 -6.65 -16.34 1.01
CA ASP A 94 -5.83 -17.38 1.61
C ASP A 94 -5.56 -17.09 3.08
N ILE A 95 -6.27 -17.81 3.96
CA ILE A 95 -6.23 -17.59 5.40
C ILE A 95 -5.25 -18.51 6.14
N ARG A 96 -4.46 -19.27 5.40
CA ARG A 96 -3.51 -20.19 6.04
C ARG A 96 -2.47 -19.42 6.87
N PRO A 97 -2.22 -19.84 8.11
CA PRO A 97 -1.28 -19.12 8.98
C PRO A 97 0.13 -19.01 8.41
N GLU A 98 0.61 -20.02 7.71
CA GLU A 98 1.95 -20.00 7.11
C GLU A 98 2.06 -18.97 6.00
N ILE A 99 0.98 -18.74 5.25
CA ILE A 99 0.95 -17.70 4.21
C ILE A 99 0.95 -16.32 4.84
N LYS A 100 0.18 -16.13 5.89
CA LYS A 100 0.15 -14.86 6.62
C LYS A 100 1.52 -14.54 7.20
N ARG A 101 2.15 -15.51 7.84
CA ARG A 101 3.50 -15.33 8.41
C ARG A 101 4.51 -14.98 7.32
N ARG A 102 4.43 -15.68 6.19
CA ARG A 102 5.32 -15.42 5.07
C ARG A 102 5.15 -13.99 4.53
N ALA A 103 3.90 -13.54 4.38
CA ALA A 103 3.62 -12.20 3.89
C ALA A 103 4.16 -11.13 4.85
N LEU A 104 3.92 -11.30 6.14
CA LEU A 104 4.42 -10.36 7.15
C LEU A 104 5.95 -10.36 7.19
N SER A 105 6.57 -11.53 7.09
CA SER A 105 8.04 -11.64 7.03
C SER A 105 8.63 -11.00 5.79
N ALA A 106 7.88 -11.01 4.68
CA ALA A 106 8.32 -10.41 3.43
C ALA A 106 8.13 -8.88 3.40
N GLY A 107 7.56 -8.30 4.46
CA GLY A 107 7.45 -6.86 4.60
C GLY A 107 6.03 -6.30 4.58
N ALA A 108 4.99 -7.14 4.45
CA ALA A 108 3.62 -6.66 4.56
C ALA A 108 3.37 -6.10 5.95
N LYS A 109 2.66 -4.99 6.02
CA LYS A 109 2.40 -4.33 7.31
C LYS A 109 1.08 -4.76 7.93
N ASP A 110 0.17 -5.27 7.13
CA ASP A 110 -1.12 -5.74 7.63
C ASP A 110 -1.75 -6.68 6.60
N PHE A 111 -2.89 -7.26 6.95
CA PHE A 111 -3.48 -8.36 6.21
C PHE A 111 -4.98 -8.32 6.37
N VAL A 112 -5.72 -8.37 5.27
CA VAL A 112 -7.19 -8.41 5.27
C VAL A 112 -7.65 -9.59 4.44
N THR A 113 -8.63 -10.32 4.96
CA THR A 113 -9.20 -11.50 4.30
C THR A 113 -10.32 -11.12 3.34
N LYS A 114 -10.31 -11.69 2.14
CA LYS A 114 -11.43 -11.60 1.21
C LYS A 114 -12.52 -12.62 1.61
N PRO A 115 -13.79 -12.31 1.44
CA PRO A 115 -14.37 -11.07 0.92
C PRO A 115 -14.21 -9.92 1.92
N PHE A 116 -14.03 -8.70 1.39
CA PHE A 116 -13.73 -7.55 2.24
C PHE A 116 -14.92 -7.13 3.08
N ASP A 117 -14.67 -6.81 4.35
CA ASP A 117 -15.57 -5.96 5.10
C ASP A 117 -15.14 -4.51 4.85
N ARG A 118 -16.04 -3.69 4.33
CA ARG A 118 -15.75 -2.30 3.97
C ARG A 118 -15.15 -1.53 5.14
N THR A 119 -15.76 -1.64 6.31
CA THR A 119 -15.31 -0.92 7.50
C THR A 119 -13.91 -1.36 7.92
N GLU A 120 -13.65 -2.67 7.93
CA GLU A 120 -12.33 -3.20 8.29
C GLU A 120 -11.25 -2.69 7.34
N VAL A 121 -11.48 -2.79 6.03
CA VAL A 121 -10.51 -2.34 5.03
C VAL A 121 -10.19 -0.86 5.25
N LEU A 122 -11.21 -0.02 5.40
CA LEU A 122 -11.01 1.41 5.55
C LEU A 122 -10.28 1.76 6.84
N LEU A 123 -10.57 1.06 7.94
CA LEU A 123 -9.88 1.32 9.21
C LEU A 123 -8.40 0.93 9.13
N ARG A 124 -8.10 -0.19 8.48
CA ARG A 124 -6.70 -0.59 8.31
C ARG A 124 -5.94 0.35 7.40
N ILE A 125 -6.57 0.80 6.32
CA ILE A 125 -5.98 1.80 5.43
C ILE A 125 -5.70 3.09 6.20
N GLN A 126 -6.66 3.56 6.97
CA GLN A 126 -6.51 4.78 7.77
C GLN A 126 -5.33 4.65 8.74
N ASN A 127 -5.25 3.54 9.47
CA ASN A 127 -4.16 3.31 10.42
C ASN A 127 -2.79 3.30 9.74
N LEU A 128 -2.69 2.64 8.61
CA LEU A 128 -1.42 2.56 7.89
C LEU A 128 -1.01 3.91 7.32
N LEU A 129 -1.96 4.69 6.79
CA LEU A 129 -1.68 6.01 6.26
C LEU A 129 -1.30 7.01 7.36
N GLU A 130 -1.92 6.92 8.53
CA GLU A 130 -1.53 7.77 9.66
C GLU A 130 -0.07 7.52 10.04
N THR A 131 0.33 6.27 10.10
CA THR A 131 1.72 5.91 10.39
C THR A 131 2.65 6.38 9.26
N ARG A 132 2.23 6.20 8.01
CA ARG A 132 3.01 6.67 6.85
C ARG A 132 3.29 8.16 6.94
N PHE A 133 2.25 8.96 7.16
CA PHE A 133 2.41 10.42 7.20
C PHE A 133 3.17 10.89 8.44
N LEU A 134 3.02 10.18 9.56
CA LEU A 134 3.82 10.46 10.74
C LEU A 134 5.32 10.25 10.47
N HIS A 135 5.65 9.15 9.80
CA HIS A 135 7.04 8.87 9.40
C HIS A 135 7.60 9.95 8.47
N LEU A 136 6.82 10.37 7.48
CA LEU A 136 7.26 11.42 6.57
C LEU A 136 7.53 12.72 7.30
N ARG A 137 6.68 13.08 8.25
CA ARG A 137 6.83 14.25 9.09
C ARG A 137 8.09 14.18 9.94
N MET A 138 8.32 13.03 10.59
CA MET A 138 9.51 12.82 11.41
C MET A 138 10.78 12.94 10.59
N ARG A 139 10.77 12.43 9.37
CA ARG A 139 11.92 12.56 8.47
C ARG A 139 12.19 14.01 8.10
N GLN A 140 11.14 14.79 7.82
CA GLN A 140 11.26 16.20 7.51
C GLN A 140 11.84 16.97 8.70
N ASP A 141 11.37 16.69 9.90
CA ASP A 141 11.84 17.35 11.11
C ASP A 141 13.29 17.00 11.46
N ALA A 142 13.72 15.79 11.09
CA ALA A 142 15.08 15.32 11.38
C ALA A 142 16.13 15.83 10.38
N VAL A 143 15.69 16.14 9.14
CA VAL A 143 16.60 16.49 8.05
C VAL A 143 17.31 17.83 8.21
N PRO A 144 16.65 18.93 8.65
CA PRO A 144 17.19 20.27 8.48
C PRO A 144 18.56 20.52 9.08
N GLU A 145 18.82 20.08 10.28
CA GLU A 145 20.08 20.41 10.95
C GLU A 145 21.28 19.70 10.35
N GLY A 146 21.12 18.42 10.03
CA GLY A 146 22.19 17.65 9.42
C GLY A 146 22.52 18.12 8.01
N GLN A 147 21.57 18.67 7.31
CA GLN A 147 21.74 19.12 5.93
C GLN A 147 22.22 20.56 5.83
N ALA A 148 22.00 21.37 6.83
CA ALA A 148 22.40 22.77 6.83
C ALA A 148 23.91 22.95 6.91
N ASN A 149 24.61 21.92 7.28
CA ASN A 149 26.05 21.94 7.38
C ASN A 149 26.69 21.38 6.11
#